data_e4438a2ef4f1108b1e411f7868929fbf
#
_entry.id   e4438a2ef4f1108b1e411f7868929fbf
#
_cell.length_a   1.000
_cell.length_b   1.000
_cell.length_c   1.000
_cell.angle_alpha   90.00
_cell.angle_beta   90.00
_cell.angle_gamma   90.00
#
_symmetry.space_group_name_H-M   'P 1'
#
loop_
_entity.id
_entity.type
_entity.pdbx_description
1 polymer ?
#
loop_
_entity_poly.entity_id
_entity_poly.type
_entity_poly.pdbx_seq_one_letter_code
_entity_poly.pdbx_strand_id
1 'polypeptide(L)'
;QRSSAASDVYKRQDFDIASNPEFLREGSAIADFMRPDRVVVGVQTDRAKEVIRQLYRPLYLIEKPVLFTGLETAELIKYAANAFLAVKISYINQMADLCEKVGANVHDVAKGMGLDNRIGAKFLHPGPGYGGSCFPKDTLALVKTAESVDSPVSIVAEVVAYNKARKLEMSKRVISTFSGDVKGRRLSVLGLAFKPETDD
;
A
#
# COMPACT_ATOMS: atom_id res chain seq x y z
N GLN A 1 -2.58 -5.58 17.54
CA GLN A 1 -3.23 -5.81 18.85
C GLN A 1 -2.35 -5.38 20.06
N ARG A 2 -1.63 -4.26 19.98
CA ARG A 2 -0.87 -3.80 21.15
C ARG A 2 -1.52 -2.64 21.92
N SER A 3 -2.67 -2.13 21.50
CA SER A 3 -3.36 -1.09 22.27
C SER A 3 -4.32 -1.64 23.32
N SER A 4 -4.74 -2.89 23.23
CA SER A 4 -5.76 -3.45 24.11
C SER A 4 -5.27 -3.68 25.55
N ALA A 5 -4.00 -4.07 25.75
CA ALA A 5 -3.51 -4.39 27.09
C ALA A 5 -3.40 -3.16 28.01
N ALA A 6 -3.10 -1.99 27.47
CA ALA A 6 -3.06 -0.75 28.24
C ALA A 6 -4.47 -0.22 28.55
N SER A 7 -5.44 -0.46 27.66
CA SER A 7 -6.82 -0.03 27.84
C SER A 7 -7.62 -0.92 28.83
N ASP A 8 -7.22 -2.19 28.99
CA ASP A 8 -7.87 -3.10 29.96
C ASP A 8 -7.50 -2.80 31.41
N VAL A 9 -6.40 -2.08 31.66
CA VAL A 9 -5.94 -1.71 33.00
C VAL A 9 -6.70 -0.49 33.56
N TYR A 10 -7.19 0.39 32.67
CA TYR A 10 -7.97 1.57 33.08
C TYR A 10 -9.45 1.30 32.78
N LYS A 11 -10.27 1.39 33.83
CA LYS A 11 -11.72 1.19 33.74
C LYS A 11 -12.30 1.93 32.54
N ARG A 12 -13.00 1.23 31.67
CA ARG A 12 -13.63 1.65 30.42
C ARG A 12 -14.55 2.89 30.48
N GLN A 13 -14.57 3.62 31.58
CA GLN A 13 -15.54 4.71 31.84
C GLN A 13 -14.98 6.10 31.54
N ASP A 14 -13.64 6.28 31.45
CA ASP A 14 -13.04 7.61 31.42
C ASP A 14 -12.59 8.07 30.03
N PHE A 15 -12.47 7.17 29.07
CA PHE A 15 -12.05 7.52 27.70
C PHE A 15 -12.66 6.60 26.65
N ASP A 16 -12.73 7.09 25.42
CA ASP A 16 -13.07 6.32 24.22
C ASP A 16 -11.83 6.10 23.35
N ILE A 17 -11.84 5.01 22.61
CA ILE A 17 -10.80 4.70 21.62
C ILE A 17 -11.39 4.89 20.23
N ALA A 18 -10.61 5.53 19.36
CA ALA A 18 -10.88 5.59 17.93
C ALA A 18 -9.65 5.10 17.15
N SER A 19 -9.87 4.27 16.13
CA SER A 19 -8.87 3.91 15.14
C SER A 19 -9.06 4.80 13.93
N ASN A 20 -8.04 5.59 13.58
CA ASN A 20 -8.09 6.48 12.41
C ASN A 20 -6.87 6.23 11.53
N PRO A 21 -6.90 5.18 10.69
CA PRO A 21 -5.79 4.85 9.81
C PRO A 21 -5.53 5.96 8.80
N GLU A 22 -4.27 6.27 8.59
CA GLU A 22 -3.83 7.24 7.60
C GLU A 22 -3.65 6.61 6.21
N PHE A 23 -3.87 7.38 5.16
CA PHE A 23 -3.68 6.98 3.76
C PHE A 23 -2.78 7.97 3.02
N LEU A 24 -1.81 8.52 3.76
CA LEU A 24 -0.92 9.56 3.26
C LEU A 24 0.19 8.94 2.40
N ARG A 25 0.65 9.70 1.43
CA ARG A 25 1.79 9.34 0.61
C ARG A 25 3.02 10.12 1.08
N GLU A 26 4.12 9.44 1.30
CA GLU A 26 5.41 10.08 1.53
C GLU A 26 5.71 11.11 0.42
N GLY A 27 6.28 12.25 0.78
CA GLY A 27 6.52 13.37 -0.13
C GLY A 27 5.28 14.22 -0.45
N SER A 28 4.07 13.78 -0.06
CA SER A 28 2.80 14.51 -0.31
C SER A 28 1.85 14.52 0.88
N ALA A 29 2.33 14.14 2.08
CA ALA A 29 1.49 13.86 3.24
C ALA A 29 0.58 15.02 3.65
N ILE A 30 1.08 16.26 3.63
CA ILE A 30 0.29 17.45 4.00
C ILE A 30 -0.86 17.66 3.01
N ALA A 31 -0.58 17.56 1.71
CA ALA A 31 -1.60 17.74 0.67
C ALA A 31 -2.66 16.62 0.76
N ASP A 32 -2.24 15.37 1.00
CA ASP A 32 -3.14 14.23 1.16
C ASP A 32 -4.00 14.35 2.42
N PHE A 33 -3.44 14.89 3.52
CA PHE A 33 -4.20 15.14 4.75
C PHE A 33 -5.25 16.25 4.57
N MET A 34 -4.86 17.34 3.91
CA MET A 34 -5.76 18.49 3.69
C MET A 34 -6.82 18.23 2.61
N ARG A 35 -6.58 17.32 1.69
CA ARG A 35 -7.48 16.94 0.59
C ARG A 35 -7.53 15.43 0.40
N PRO A 36 -7.96 14.68 1.41
CA PRO A 36 -7.99 13.21 1.33
C PRO A 36 -9.03 12.75 0.31
N ASP A 37 -8.81 11.58 -0.29
CA ASP A 37 -9.87 10.90 -1.05
C ASP A 37 -11.00 10.44 -0.12
N ARG A 38 -10.65 10.05 1.10
CA ARG A 38 -11.57 9.61 2.18
C ARG A 38 -10.89 9.69 3.54
N VAL A 39 -11.71 9.79 4.58
CA VAL A 39 -11.30 9.55 5.97
C VAL A 39 -12.00 8.29 6.47
N VAL A 40 -11.28 7.40 7.15
CA VAL A 40 -11.85 6.18 7.77
C VAL A 40 -11.63 6.26 9.26
N VAL A 41 -12.69 6.04 10.03
CA VAL A 41 -12.65 6.11 11.49
C VAL A 41 -13.38 4.93 12.08
N GLY A 42 -12.67 4.11 12.84
CA GLY A 42 -13.23 3.07 13.69
C GLY A 42 -13.56 3.62 15.06
N VAL A 43 -14.78 3.45 15.50
CA VAL A 43 -15.26 3.87 16.83
C VAL A 43 -16.18 2.83 17.45
N GLN A 44 -16.27 2.83 18.78
CA GLN A 44 -17.15 1.93 19.53
C GLN A 44 -18.34 2.65 20.15
N THR A 45 -18.29 3.97 20.28
CA THR A 45 -19.33 4.77 20.95
C THR A 45 -19.79 5.93 20.09
N ASP A 46 -21.05 6.36 20.27
CA ASP A 46 -21.58 7.54 19.60
C ASP A 46 -20.88 8.83 20.10
N ARG A 47 -20.40 8.85 21.35
CA ARG A 47 -19.61 9.96 21.89
C ARG A 47 -18.32 10.14 21.08
N ALA A 48 -17.55 9.08 20.89
CA ALA A 48 -16.33 9.11 20.08
C ALA A 48 -16.62 9.54 18.65
N LYS A 49 -17.68 8.97 18.06
CA LYS A 49 -18.09 9.31 16.69
C LYS A 49 -18.39 10.79 16.52
N GLU A 50 -19.11 11.39 17.48
CA GLU A 50 -19.45 12.82 17.41
C GLU A 50 -18.22 13.72 17.57
N VAL A 51 -17.33 13.41 18.50
CA VAL A 51 -16.06 14.16 18.68
C VAL A 51 -15.23 14.12 17.39
N ILE A 52 -15.06 12.94 16.80
CA ILE A 52 -14.29 12.80 15.56
C ILE A 52 -14.99 13.50 14.38
N ARG A 53 -16.34 13.45 14.33
CA ARG A 53 -17.11 14.18 13.30
C ARG A 53 -16.85 15.69 13.38
N GLN A 54 -16.82 16.25 14.57
CA GLN A 54 -16.51 17.67 14.77
C GLN A 54 -15.07 18.00 14.39
N LEU A 55 -14.11 17.13 14.73
CA LEU A 55 -12.70 17.29 14.35
C LEU A 55 -12.53 17.36 12.83
N TYR A 56 -13.19 16.48 12.08
CA TYR A 56 -13.11 16.41 10.63
C TYR A 56 -14.13 17.31 9.91
N ARG A 57 -14.89 18.14 10.64
CA ARG A 57 -15.87 19.07 10.05
C ARG A 57 -15.32 19.91 8.90
N PRO A 58 -14.09 20.45 8.94
CA PRO A 58 -13.55 21.21 7.80
C PRO A 58 -13.50 20.43 6.50
N LEU A 59 -13.34 19.11 6.54
CA LEU A 59 -13.29 18.26 5.34
C LEU A 59 -14.67 17.99 4.74
N TYR A 60 -15.74 18.07 5.53
CA TYR A 60 -17.10 18.01 5.01
C TYR A 60 -17.42 19.20 4.12
N LEU A 61 -16.81 20.37 4.38
CA LEU A 61 -17.01 21.57 3.57
C LEU A 61 -16.45 21.42 2.15
N ILE A 62 -15.55 20.48 1.93
CA ILE A 62 -14.99 20.13 0.62
C ILE A 62 -15.50 18.77 0.12
N GLU A 63 -16.63 18.30 0.67
CA GLU A 63 -17.35 17.07 0.26
C GLU A 63 -16.51 15.80 0.33
N LYS A 64 -15.57 15.72 1.27
CA LYS A 64 -14.77 14.51 1.45
C LYS A 64 -15.52 13.49 2.30
N PRO A 65 -15.67 12.24 1.85
CA PRO A 65 -16.39 11.21 2.59
C PRO A 65 -15.64 10.83 3.87
N VAL A 66 -16.38 10.78 4.98
CA VAL A 66 -15.88 10.22 6.24
C VAL A 66 -16.69 8.96 6.54
N LEU A 67 -16.01 7.82 6.50
CA LEU A 67 -16.59 6.52 6.81
C LEU A 67 -16.38 6.20 8.29
N PHE A 68 -17.47 6.04 9.04
CA PHE A 68 -17.45 5.52 10.40
C PHE A 68 -17.76 4.04 10.41
N THR A 69 -16.95 3.26 11.13
CA THR A 69 -17.08 1.79 11.23
C THR A 69 -16.56 1.29 12.59
N GLY A 70 -16.48 -0.02 12.80
CA GLY A 70 -15.82 -0.61 13.97
C GLY A 70 -14.29 -0.48 13.90
N LEU A 71 -13.62 -0.64 15.05
CA LEU A 71 -12.16 -0.47 15.17
C LEU A 71 -11.41 -1.42 14.22
N GLU A 72 -11.72 -2.70 14.29
CA GLU A 72 -11.07 -3.75 13.51
C GLU A 72 -11.29 -3.55 12.00
N THR A 73 -12.48 -3.10 11.62
CA THR A 73 -12.82 -2.81 10.22
C THR A 73 -12.00 -1.63 9.70
N ALA A 74 -11.86 -0.56 10.49
CA ALA A 74 -11.06 0.59 10.10
C ALA A 74 -9.58 0.21 9.88
N GLU A 75 -9.01 -0.59 10.78
CA GLU A 75 -7.64 -1.08 10.65
C GLU A 75 -7.48 -1.98 9.43
N LEU A 76 -8.41 -2.92 9.22
CA LEU A 76 -8.37 -3.83 8.09
C LEU A 76 -8.49 -3.11 6.74
N ILE A 77 -9.28 -2.04 6.64
CA ILE A 77 -9.39 -1.22 5.43
C ILE A 77 -8.02 -0.68 4.99
N LYS A 78 -7.18 -0.23 5.93
CA LYS A 78 -5.83 0.26 5.62
C LYS A 78 -4.97 -0.83 4.98
N TYR A 79 -4.88 -1.99 5.64
CA TYR A 79 -4.08 -3.11 5.17
C TYR A 79 -4.60 -3.66 3.84
N ALA A 80 -5.91 -3.83 3.70
CA ALA A 80 -6.54 -4.32 2.49
C ALA A 80 -6.29 -3.37 1.29
N ALA A 81 -6.42 -2.06 1.50
CA ALA A 81 -6.16 -1.08 0.46
C ALA A 81 -4.69 -1.13 -0.01
N ASN A 82 -3.72 -1.12 0.91
CA ASN A 82 -2.30 -1.17 0.55
C ASN A 82 -1.92 -2.51 -0.09
N ALA A 83 -2.46 -3.62 0.40
CA ALA A 83 -2.25 -4.93 -0.21
C ALA A 83 -2.81 -4.99 -1.64
N PHE A 84 -3.99 -4.43 -1.89
CA PHE A 84 -4.57 -4.38 -3.23
C PHE A 84 -3.75 -3.53 -4.20
N LEU A 85 -3.19 -2.40 -3.75
CA LEU A 85 -2.28 -1.60 -4.57
C LEU A 85 -0.99 -2.38 -4.89
N ALA A 86 -0.46 -3.15 -3.95
CA ALA A 86 0.69 -4.03 -4.17
C ALA A 86 0.36 -5.16 -5.18
N VAL A 87 -0.87 -5.71 -5.15
CA VAL A 87 -1.35 -6.67 -6.17
C VAL A 87 -1.32 -6.03 -7.56
N LYS A 88 -1.85 -4.81 -7.73
CA LYS A 88 -1.85 -4.11 -9.02
C LYS A 88 -0.43 -3.92 -9.58
N ILE A 89 0.51 -3.49 -8.74
CA ILE A 89 1.92 -3.31 -9.14
C ILE A 89 2.54 -4.65 -9.53
N SER A 90 2.33 -5.69 -8.73
CA SER A 90 2.88 -7.02 -9.02
C SER A 90 2.27 -7.62 -10.28
N TYR A 91 0.97 -7.43 -10.49
CA TYR A 91 0.29 -7.89 -11.70
C TYR A 91 0.86 -7.24 -12.97
N ILE A 92 0.98 -5.90 -13.00
CA ILE A 92 1.52 -5.23 -14.18
C ILE A 92 3.00 -5.56 -14.42
N ASN A 93 3.75 -5.87 -13.36
CA ASN A 93 5.12 -6.33 -13.46
C ASN A 93 5.20 -7.72 -14.13
N GLN A 94 4.31 -8.64 -13.78
CA GLN A 94 4.20 -9.94 -14.46
C GLN A 94 3.78 -9.78 -15.93
N MET A 95 2.86 -8.86 -16.21
CA MET A 95 2.50 -8.54 -17.58
C MET A 95 3.67 -7.95 -18.38
N ALA A 96 4.53 -7.15 -17.74
CA ALA A 96 5.74 -6.63 -18.40
C ALA A 96 6.67 -7.77 -18.82
N ASP A 97 6.92 -8.74 -17.94
CA ASP A 97 7.76 -9.90 -18.23
C ASP A 97 7.16 -10.76 -19.36
N LEU A 98 5.83 -10.91 -19.39
CA LEU A 98 5.14 -11.61 -20.47
C LEU A 98 5.23 -10.83 -21.79
N CYS A 99 4.99 -9.51 -21.76
CA CYS A 99 5.07 -8.65 -22.93
C CYS A 99 6.46 -8.73 -23.62
N GLU A 100 7.54 -8.75 -22.83
CA GLU A 100 8.90 -8.93 -23.37
C GLU A 100 9.04 -10.25 -24.15
N LYS A 101 8.34 -11.30 -23.73
CA LYS A 101 8.43 -12.62 -24.35
C LYS A 101 7.59 -12.75 -25.63
N VAL A 102 6.42 -12.08 -25.65
CA VAL A 102 5.48 -12.17 -26.77
C VAL A 102 5.58 -10.98 -27.74
N GLY A 103 6.49 -10.03 -27.51
CA GLY A 103 6.67 -8.84 -28.34
C GLY A 103 5.56 -7.80 -28.18
N ALA A 104 4.88 -7.76 -27.04
CA ALA A 104 3.84 -6.78 -26.74
C ALA A 104 4.41 -5.57 -25.99
N ASN A 105 3.68 -4.45 -26.00
CA ASN A 105 4.04 -3.24 -25.26
C ASN A 105 3.24 -3.17 -23.95
N VAL A 106 3.91 -3.30 -22.81
CA VAL A 106 3.27 -3.26 -21.49
C VAL A 106 2.60 -1.92 -21.19
N HIS A 107 3.10 -0.79 -21.73
CA HIS A 107 2.47 0.51 -21.54
C HIS A 107 1.10 0.59 -22.23
N ASP A 108 0.97 -0.02 -23.39
CA ASP A 108 -0.31 -0.10 -24.08
C ASP A 108 -1.27 -1.06 -23.37
N VAL A 109 -0.76 -2.18 -22.84
CA VAL A 109 -1.53 -3.10 -21.99
C VAL A 109 -2.05 -2.36 -20.75
N ALA A 110 -1.17 -1.65 -20.01
CA ALA A 110 -1.54 -0.88 -18.83
C ALA A 110 -2.56 0.21 -19.15
N LYS A 111 -2.37 0.92 -20.27
CA LYS A 111 -3.30 1.95 -20.76
C LYS A 111 -4.66 1.34 -21.11
N GLY A 112 -4.66 0.25 -21.90
CA GLY A 112 -5.91 -0.43 -22.29
C GLY A 112 -6.70 -0.93 -21.09
N MET A 113 -6.03 -1.57 -20.14
CA MET A 113 -6.65 -2.01 -18.88
C MET A 113 -7.16 -0.82 -18.05
N GLY A 114 -6.36 0.23 -17.94
CA GLY A 114 -6.68 1.40 -17.13
C GLY A 114 -7.84 2.24 -17.63
N LEU A 115 -8.23 2.13 -18.88
CA LEU A 115 -9.42 2.75 -19.45
C LEU A 115 -10.73 2.12 -18.93
N ASP A 116 -10.69 0.87 -18.47
CA ASP A 116 -11.82 0.27 -17.76
C ASP A 116 -11.91 0.88 -16.35
N ASN A 117 -13.00 1.62 -16.08
CA ASN A 117 -13.24 2.29 -14.78
C ASN A 117 -13.29 1.31 -13.59
N ARG A 118 -13.59 0.02 -13.83
CA ARG A 118 -13.56 -1.01 -12.77
C ARG A 118 -12.14 -1.32 -12.32
N ILE A 119 -11.14 -1.08 -13.18
CA ILE A 119 -9.72 -1.32 -12.91
C ILE A 119 -9.03 -0.01 -12.54
N GLY A 120 -9.18 1.03 -13.35
CA GLY A 120 -8.56 2.34 -13.22
C GLY A 120 -7.04 2.32 -13.51
N ALA A 121 -6.52 3.43 -14.00
CA ALA A 121 -5.14 3.54 -14.50
C ALA A 121 -4.07 3.59 -13.40
N LYS A 122 -4.44 3.95 -12.17
CA LYS A 122 -3.46 4.11 -11.08
C LYS A 122 -2.86 2.76 -10.66
N PHE A 123 -1.56 2.76 -10.33
CA PHE A 123 -0.78 1.59 -9.90
C PHE A 123 -0.60 0.49 -10.97
N LEU A 124 -0.69 0.85 -12.25
CA LEU A 124 -0.38 -0.01 -13.40
C LEU A 124 0.91 0.43 -14.10
N HIS A 125 1.92 0.88 -13.35
CA HIS A 125 3.24 1.24 -13.88
C HIS A 125 4.23 0.12 -13.58
N PRO A 126 4.78 -0.56 -14.61
CA PRO A 126 5.78 -1.60 -14.40
C PRO A 126 7.10 -1.03 -13.91
N GLY A 127 7.80 -1.79 -13.09
CA GLY A 127 9.08 -1.39 -12.51
C GLY A 127 9.80 -2.56 -11.84
N PRO A 128 10.86 -2.28 -11.07
CA PRO A 128 11.65 -3.33 -10.40
C PRO A 128 10.97 -3.99 -9.22
N GLY A 129 9.77 -3.57 -8.87
CA GLY A 129 8.97 -4.01 -7.73
C GLY A 129 8.48 -2.83 -6.92
N TYR A 130 7.65 -3.10 -5.91
CA TYR A 130 7.28 -2.08 -4.94
C TYR A 130 8.29 -2.05 -3.78
N GLY A 131 8.46 -0.86 -3.20
CA GLY A 131 9.33 -0.57 -2.07
C GLY A 131 8.69 0.46 -1.16
N GLY A 132 9.54 1.28 -0.53
CA GLY A 132 9.15 2.26 0.48
C GLY A 132 8.83 1.61 1.82
N SER A 133 8.49 2.43 2.81
CA SER A 133 8.25 2.00 4.19
C SER A 133 6.90 1.30 4.38
N CYS A 134 5.85 1.64 3.59
CA CYS A 134 4.48 1.21 3.84
C CYS A 134 4.14 -0.15 3.23
N PHE A 135 4.27 -0.31 1.91
CA PHE A 135 3.78 -1.52 1.24
C PHE A 135 4.43 -2.82 1.73
N PRO A 136 5.76 -2.92 1.90
CA PRO A 136 6.36 -4.14 2.40
C PRO A 136 5.89 -4.49 3.82
N LYS A 137 5.82 -3.48 4.70
CA LYS A 137 5.40 -3.66 6.09
C LYS A 137 3.93 -4.08 6.18
N ASP A 138 3.03 -3.40 5.46
CA ASP A 138 1.60 -3.61 5.56
C ASP A 138 1.17 -4.94 4.92
N THR A 139 1.76 -5.33 3.79
CA THR A 139 1.49 -6.62 3.16
C THR A 139 1.94 -7.79 4.04
N LEU A 140 3.13 -7.70 4.64
CA LEU A 140 3.63 -8.71 5.58
C LEU A 140 2.79 -8.79 6.86
N ALA A 141 2.36 -7.64 7.40
CA ALA A 141 1.51 -7.60 8.58
C ALA A 141 0.15 -8.26 8.30
N LEU A 142 -0.46 -7.98 7.13
CA LEU A 142 -1.72 -8.59 6.73
C LEU A 142 -1.61 -10.11 6.61
N VAL A 143 -0.54 -10.62 5.96
CA VAL A 143 -0.30 -12.05 5.84
C VAL A 143 -0.18 -12.70 7.22
N LYS A 144 0.64 -12.14 8.11
CA LYS A 144 0.82 -12.67 9.48
C LYS A 144 -0.46 -12.63 10.32
N THR A 145 -1.24 -11.55 10.20
CA THR A 145 -2.52 -11.45 10.89
C THR A 145 -3.49 -12.51 10.41
N ALA A 146 -3.58 -12.71 9.09
CA ALA A 146 -4.46 -13.71 8.49
C ALA A 146 -4.07 -15.14 8.90
N GLU A 147 -2.77 -15.45 8.93
CA GLU A 147 -2.24 -16.73 9.41
C GLU A 147 -2.57 -16.96 10.90
N SER A 148 -2.50 -15.93 11.73
CA SER A 148 -2.78 -16.05 13.18
C SER A 148 -4.23 -16.36 13.54
N VAL A 149 -5.13 -16.23 12.56
CA VAL A 149 -6.57 -16.53 12.70
C VAL A 149 -7.04 -17.62 11.73
N ASP A 150 -6.11 -18.44 11.23
CA ASP A 150 -6.38 -19.56 10.31
C ASP A 150 -7.18 -19.17 9.05
N SER A 151 -7.00 -17.92 8.57
CA SER A 151 -7.65 -17.40 7.36
C SER A 151 -6.60 -16.80 6.41
N PRO A 152 -5.75 -17.61 5.76
CA PRO A 152 -4.63 -17.13 4.98
C PRO A 152 -5.07 -16.35 3.74
N VAL A 153 -4.43 -15.20 3.50
CA VAL A 153 -4.61 -14.35 2.32
C VAL A 153 -3.60 -14.73 1.25
N SER A 154 -3.79 -15.87 0.59
CA SER A 154 -2.83 -16.48 -0.34
C SER A 154 -2.42 -15.55 -1.49
N ILE A 155 -3.34 -14.75 -2.05
CA ILE A 155 -3.02 -13.78 -3.10
C ILE A 155 -1.98 -12.77 -2.61
N VAL A 156 -2.11 -12.26 -1.39
CA VAL A 156 -1.17 -11.27 -0.83
C VAL A 156 0.17 -11.94 -0.49
N ALA A 157 0.14 -13.15 0.03
CA ALA A 157 1.36 -13.93 0.31
C ALA A 157 2.17 -14.16 -0.97
N GLU A 158 1.51 -14.54 -2.07
CA GLU A 158 2.16 -14.71 -3.38
C GLU A 158 2.73 -13.39 -3.92
N VAL A 159 2.02 -12.28 -3.75
CA VAL A 159 2.50 -10.94 -4.13
C VAL A 159 3.78 -10.57 -3.37
N VAL A 160 3.86 -10.87 -2.08
CA VAL A 160 5.07 -10.63 -1.27
C VAL A 160 6.24 -11.46 -1.79
N ALA A 161 6.02 -12.76 -2.04
CA ALA A 161 7.03 -13.66 -2.58
C ALA A 161 7.50 -13.23 -3.97
N TYR A 162 6.57 -12.92 -4.87
CA TYR A 162 6.86 -12.41 -6.20
C TYR A 162 7.68 -11.12 -6.18
N ASN A 163 7.29 -10.15 -5.37
CA ASN A 163 8.00 -8.87 -5.27
C ASN A 163 9.46 -9.05 -4.82
N LYS A 164 9.70 -9.97 -3.88
CA LYS A 164 11.06 -10.34 -3.45
C LYS A 164 11.86 -10.95 -4.60
N ALA A 165 11.27 -11.91 -5.32
CA ALA A 165 11.91 -12.54 -6.47
C ALA A 165 12.21 -11.54 -7.59
N ARG A 166 11.28 -10.63 -7.91
CA ARG A 166 11.45 -9.62 -8.94
C ARG A 166 12.62 -8.67 -8.68
N LYS A 167 12.80 -8.24 -7.43
CA LYS A 167 13.96 -7.38 -7.07
C LYS A 167 15.29 -8.09 -7.37
N LEU A 168 15.38 -9.39 -7.10
CA LEU A 168 16.56 -10.18 -7.44
C LEU A 168 16.71 -10.37 -8.95
N GLU A 169 15.61 -10.44 -9.70
CA GLU A 169 15.63 -10.58 -11.16
C GLU A 169 16.27 -9.36 -11.84
N MET A 170 16.14 -8.16 -11.28
CA MET A 170 16.81 -6.98 -11.82
C MET A 170 18.35 -7.15 -11.81
N SER A 171 18.91 -7.72 -10.74
CA SER A 171 20.34 -8.03 -10.68
C SER A 171 20.75 -9.03 -11.74
N LYS A 172 19.95 -10.06 -11.98
CA LYS A 172 20.22 -11.06 -13.04
C LYS A 172 20.17 -10.44 -14.44
N ARG A 173 19.24 -9.53 -14.71
CA ARG A 173 19.15 -8.77 -15.96
C ARG A 173 20.42 -7.97 -16.23
N VAL A 174 20.95 -7.28 -15.18
CA VAL A 174 22.23 -6.56 -15.28
C VAL A 174 23.37 -7.55 -15.61
N ILE A 175 23.48 -8.64 -14.88
CA ILE A 175 24.52 -9.66 -15.11
C ILE A 175 24.44 -10.22 -16.54
N SER A 176 23.25 -10.53 -17.01
CA SER A 176 23.04 -11.09 -18.37
C SER A 176 23.45 -10.10 -19.48
N THR A 177 23.24 -8.80 -19.25
CA THR A 177 23.69 -7.75 -20.21
C THR A 177 25.21 -7.77 -20.45
N PHE A 178 25.96 -8.23 -19.46
CA PHE A 178 27.41 -8.41 -19.56
C PHE A 178 27.84 -9.87 -19.83
N SER A 179 26.94 -10.69 -20.36
CA SER A 179 27.18 -12.11 -20.64
C SER A 179 27.72 -12.89 -19.42
N GLY A 180 27.33 -12.48 -18.23
CA GLY A 180 27.73 -13.13 -16.97
C GLY A 180 28.98 -12.58 -16.32
N ASP A 181 29.83 -11.80 -17.03
CA ASP A 181 31.05 -11.21 -16.47
C ASP A 181 30.87 -9.72 -16.14
N VAL A 182 30.65 -9.47 -14.85
CA VAL A 182 30.51 -8.11 -14.31
C VAL A 182 31.77 -7.60 -13.60
N LYS A 183 32.84 -8.42 -13.53
CA LYS A 183 34.08 -8.05 -12.84
C LYS A 183 34.75 -6.84 -13.49
N GLY A 184 35.02 -5.82 -12.69
CA GLY A 184 35.62 -4.58 -13.15
C GLY A 184 34.73 -3.67 -14.01
N ARG A 185 33.47 -4.03 -14.23
CA ARG A 185 32.48 -3.19 -14.92
C ARG A 185 32.04 -2.04 -14.04
N ARG A 186 31.83 -0.87 -14.65
CA ARG A 186 31.24 0.29 -13.95
C ARG A 186 29.77 0.38 -14.28
N LEU A 187 28.94 0.51 -13.24
CA LEU A 187 27.52 0.72 -13.33
C LEU A 187 27.18 2.07 -12.72
N SER A 188 26.45 2.89 -13.45
CA SER A 188 25.92 4.15 -12.94
C SER A 188 24.47 3.93 -12.51
N VAL A 189 24.18 4.25 -11.25
CA VAL A 189 22.82 4.23 -10.72
C VAL A 189 22.31 5.66 -10.65
N LEU A 190 21.21 5.94 -11.37
CA LEU A 190 20.61 7.26 -11.42
C LEU A 190 19.45 7.33 -10.44
N GLY A 191 19.67 8.01 -9.30
CA GLY A 191 18.72 8.11 -8.20
C GLY A 191 18.88 6.97 -7.19
N LEU A 192 18.91 7.32 -5.91
CA LEU A 192 19.07 6.39 -4.80
C LEU A 192 17.91 6.45 -3.81
N ALA A 193 17.03 7.46 -3.91
CA ALA A 193 15.85 7.59 -3.07
C ALA A 193 14.67 6.79 -3.63
N PHE A 194 13.76 6.39 -2.76
CA PHE A 194 12.52 5.68 -3.11
C PHE A 194 11.67 6.48 -4.11
N LYS A 195 11.57 7.79 -3.90
CA LYS A 195 10.89 8.73 -4.81
C LYS A 195 11.28 10.18 -4.49
N PRO A 196 10.95 11.16 -5.38
CA PRO A 196 11.22 12.57 -5.11
C PRO A 196 10.64 13.04 -3.77
N GLU A 197 11.33 13.99 -3.13
CA GLU A 197 10.94 14.61 -1.86
C GLU A 197 10.81 13.61 -0.69
N THR A 198 11.60 12.55 -0.71
CA THR A 198 11.75 11.60 0.39
C THR A 198 13.22 11.34 0.67
N ASP A 199 13.53 10.98 1.89
CA ASP A 199 14.83 10.50 2.36
C ASP A 199 14.91 8.98 2.55
N ASP A 200 13.84 8.27 2.18
CA ASP A 200 13.68 6.79 2.22
C ASP A 200 14.33 6.10 1.00
#